data_42bbf1eb3b7a0dedf9148637b8a0234b
#
_entry.id   42bbf1eb3b7a0dedf9148637b8a0234b
#
_cell.length_a   1.000
_cell.length_b   1.000
_cell.length_c   1.000
_cell.angle_alpha   90.00
_cell.angle_beta   90.00
_cell.angle_gamma   90.00
#
_symmetry.space_group_name_H-M   'P 1'
#
loop_
_entity.id
_entity.type
_entity.pdbx_description
1 polymer ?
#
loop_
_entity_poly.entity_id
_entity_poly.type
_entity_poly.pdbx_seq_one_letter_code
_entity_poly.pdbx_strand_id
1 'polypeptide(L)'
;MYKRQEQGLIYGILALGIYITYKILDFPDLTVDGSFPLGAAITAALLTRGMNPYITLILSFFAGAVAGICTGLIHVKCKVRDLLSGIIMMTALWTINLYIAGTANVPLFSQKTIFKNDLMDKIIPDALVPYSTLIIILVLAVICKVLLDLYLNTKSGFLLRAVGDNDVLVVSLAKDKGNIKILGLAISNGLVALAGCVFAQEERVFEISMGTGAMVIGLASVIIGTSIFRKLTLLRTTTAVLIGSIIYKACVAIALRNFDPQAMKLVTAVLFLIVLIISMERKKKVNTNA
;
A
#
# COMPACT_ATOMS: atom_id res chain seq x y z
N MET A 1 -1.22 -2.82 -22.74
CA MET A 1 -2.46 -2.72 -21.95
C MET A 1 -2.35 -3.48 -20.60
N TYR A 2 -1.73 -4.65 -20.58
CA TYR A 2 -1.58 -5.51 -19.38
C TYR A 2 -0.72 -4.88 -18.26
N LYS A 3 0.41 -4.27 -18.57
CA LYS A 3 1.33 -3.66 -17.57
C LYS A 3 0.63 -2.63 -16.65
N ARG A 4 -0.39 -1.93 -17.13
CA ARG A 4 -1.16 -0.97 -16.33
C ARG A 4 -2.13 -1.63 -15.36
N GLN A 5 -2.63 -2.83 -15.69
CA GLN A 5 -3.48 -3.63 -14.80
C GLN A 5 -2.63 -4.27 -13.69
N GLU A 6 -1.43 -4.73 -14.02
CA GLU A 6 -0.43 -5.24 -13.09
C GLU A 6 -0.10 -4.20 -12.03
N GLN A 7 0.24 -2.98 -12.44
CA GLN A 7 0.43 -1.86 -11.51
C GLN A 7 -0.82 -1.57 -10.67
N GLY A 8 -2.03 -1.64 -11.26
CA GLY A 8 -3.28 -1.46 -10.52
C GLY A 8 -3.44 -2.40 -9.34
N LEU A 9 -3.07 -3.67 -9.51
CA LEU A 9 -3.11 -4.68 -8.46
C LEU A 9 -2.01 -4.49 -7.40
N ILE A 10 -0.79 -4.10 -7.80
CA ILE A 10 0.30 -3.79 -6.86
C ILE A 10 -0.09 -2.61 -5.97
N TYR A 11 -0.59 -1.53 -6.57
CA TYR A 11 -1.14 -0.41 -5.79
C TYR A 11 -2.40 -0.78 -5.01
N GLY A 12 -3.06 -1.87 -5.35
CA GLY A 12 -4.12 -2.47 -4.54
C GLY A 12 -3.61 -3.00 -3.20
N ILE A 13 -2.46 -3.67 -3.19
CA ILE A 13 -1.81 -4.12 -1.95
C ILE A 13 -1.42 -2.92 -1.08
N LEU A 14 -0.83 -1.88 -1.68
CA LEU A 14 -0.53 -0.62 -1.01
C LEU A 14 -1.81 0.02 -0.43
N ALA A 15 -2.88 0.06 -1.21
CA ALA A 15 -4.16 0.63 -0.77
C ALA A 15 -4.80 -0.15 0.39
N LEU A 16 -4.58 -1.48 0.49
CA LEU A 16 -4.99 -2.27 1.67
C LEU A 16 -4.25 -1.83 2.94
N GLY A 17 -2.96 -1.48 2.84
CA GLY A 17 -2.21 -0.89 3.95
C GLY A 17 -2.80 0.46 4.35
N ILE A 18 -2.97 1.37 3.41
CA ILE A 18 -3.54 2.71 3.65
C ILE A 18 -5.00 2.63 4.16
N TYR A 19 -5.76 1.62 3.76
CA TYR A 19 -7.10 1.39 4.28
C TYR A 19 -7.10 1.20 5.81
N ILE A 20 -6.08 0.54 6.37
CA ILE A 20 -5.95 0.36 7.81
C ILE A 20 -5.71 1.71 8.49
N THR A 21 -4.75 2.49 8.01
CA THR A 21 -4.39 3.75 8.65
C THR A 21 -5.45 4.83 8.44
N TYR A 22 -5.88 5.04 7.21
CA TYR A 22 -6.80 6.13 6.88
C TYR A 22 -8.24 5.86 7.27
N LYS A 23 -8.77 4.63 7.00
CA LYS A 23 -10.19 4.33 7.19
C LYS A 23 -10.51 3.69 8.53
N ILE A 24 -9.61 2.83 9.03
CA ILE A 24 -9.83 2.11 10.29
C ILE A 24 -9.30 2.90 11.48
N LEU A 25 -8.08 3.45 11.41
CA LEU A 25 -7.44 4.17 12.53
C LEU A 25 -7.69 5.67 12.54
N ASP A 26 -8.23 6.24 11.45
CA ASP A 26 -8.32 7.70 11.23
C ASP A 26 -6.97 8.41 11.44
N PHE A 27 -5.91 7.79 10.92
CA PHE A 27 -4.52 8.22 11.07
C PHE A 27 -3.91 8.49 9.69
N PRO A 28 -3.69 9.75 9.26
CA PRO A 28 -3.03 10.08 8.01
C PRO A 28 -1.53 9.79 8.11
N ASP A 29 -1.10 8.63 7.61
CA ASP A 29 0.28 8.13 7.74
C ASP A 29 1.12 8.43 6.49
N LEU A 30 1.94 9.47 6.55
CA LEU A 30 2.90 9.80 5.47
C LEU A 30 4.13 8.89 5.42
N THR A 31 4.32 8.01 6.41
CA THR A 31 5.40 7.02 6.39
C THR A 31 5.32 6.12 5.16
N VAL A 32 4.13 5.94 4.60
CA VAL A 32 3.86 5.17 3.37
C VAL A 32 4.79 5.55 2.22
N ASP A 33 5.03 6.85 2.00
CA ASP A 33 5.92 7.35 0.94
C ASP A 33 7.39 6.94 1.16
N GLY A 34 7.77 6.63 2.41
CA GLY A 34 9.09 6.09 2.77
C GLY A 34 9.12 4.57 2.83
N SER A 35 8.04 3.93 3.29
CA SER A 35 7.96 2.46 3.45
C SER A 35 7.83 1.73 2.11
N PHE A 36 7.20 2.34 1.13
CA PHE A 36 7.12 1.76 -0.22
C PHE A 36 8.52 1.60 -0.84
N PRO A 37 9.37 2.65 -0.95
CA PRO A 37 10.75 2.47 -1.42
C PRO A 37 11.62 1.65 -0.46
N LEU A 38 11.29 1.54 0.85
CA LEU A 38 12.01 0.65 1.77
C LEU A 38 11.90 -0.81 1.32
N GLY A 39 10.69 -1.27 0.99
CA GLY A 39 10.49 -2.61 0.47
C GLY A 39 11.24 -2.86 -0.84
N ALA A 40 11.26 -1.87 -1.72
CA ALA A 40 12.00 -1.90 -2.98
C ALA A 40 13.53 -1.91 -2.76
N ALA A 41 14.06 -1.10 -1.83
CA ALA A 41 15.49 -1.03 -1.50
C ALA A 41 16.01 -2.36 -0.93
N ILE A 42 15.25 -2.97 -0.01
CA ILE A 42 15.58 -4.29 0.54
C ILE A 42 15.59 -5.34 -0.57
N THR A 43 14.59 -5.31 -1.45
CA THR A 43 14.53 -6.20 -2.60
C THR A 43 15.74 -6.04 -3.50
N ALA A 44 16.11 -4.82 -3.83
CA ALA A 44 17.28 -4.52 -4.66
C ALA A 44 18.57 -5.03 -4.02
N ALA A 45 18.78 -4.73 -2.73
CA ALA A 45 19.96 -5.15 -2.00
C ALA A 45 20.09 -6.67 -1.86
N LEU A 46 18.99 -7.39 -1.70
CA LEU A 46 18.99 -8.84 -1.55
C LEU A 46 19.10 -9.58 -2.90
N LEU A 47 18.40 -9.12 -3.92
CA LEU A 47 18.48 -9.73 -5.25
C LEU A 47 19.86 -9.54 -5.89
N THR A 48 20.50 -8.39 -5.72
CA THR A 48 21.87 -8.18 -6.21
C THR A 48 22.89 -9.09 -5.53
N ARG A 49 22.59 -9.59 -4.31
CA ARG A 49 23.38 -10.60 -3.61
C ARG A 49 23.01 -12.04 -3.98
N GLY A 50 22.09 -12.23 -4.93
CA GLY A 50 21.67 -13.56 -5.39
C GLY A 50 20.70 -14.28 -4.46
N MET A 51 20.03 -13.58 -3.54
CA MET A 51 19.03 -14.20 -2.66
C MET A 51 17.76 -14.58 -3.42
N ASN A 52 17.04 -15.55 -2.86
CA ASN A 52 15.77 -16.01 -3.42
C ASN A 52 14.71 -14.87 -3.40
N PRO A 53 14.05 -14.57 -4.54
CA PRO A 53 13.09 -13.48 -4.65
C PRO A 53 11.85 -13.64 -3.72
N TYR A 54 11.47 -14.85 -3.35
CA TYR A 54 10.36 -15.08 -2.41
C TYR A 54 10.70 -14.66 -0.98
N ILE A 55 11.95 -14.81 -0.56
CA ILE A 55 12.41 -14.39 0.77
C ILE A 55 12.37 -12.87 0.88
N THR A 56 12.61 -12.14 -0.20
CA THR A 56 12.55 -10.67 -0.20
C THR A 56 11.17 -10.14 0.12
N LEU A 57 10.09 -10.85 -0.25
CA LEU A 57 8.71 -10.48 0.11
C LEU A 57 8.52 -10.46 1.62
N ILE A 58 8.98 -11.52 2.28
CA ILE A 58 8.83 -11.69 3.73
C ILE A 58 9.66 -10.62 4.47
N LEU A 59 10.93 -10.46 4.08
CA LEU A 59 11.83 -9.49 4.71
C LEU A 59 11.36 -8.05 4.49
N SER A 60 10.85 -7.71 3.32
CA SER A 60 10.29 -6.39 3.03
C SER A 60 9.06 -6.10 3.89
N PHE A 61 8.16 -7.09 4.06
CA PHE A 61 7.01 -6.94 4.95
C PHE A 61 7.43 -6.65 6.39
N PHE A 62 8.36 -7.42 6.93
CA PHE A 62 8.83 -7.21 8.31
C PHE A 62 9.56 -5.88 8.48
N ALA A 63 10.37 -5.47 7.52
CA ALA A 63 11.05 -4.18 7.58
C ALA A 63 10.05 -3.00 7.54
N GLY A 64 9.02 -3.09 6.67
CA GLY A 64 7.93 -2.13 6.68
C GLY A 64 7.16 -2.12 7.99
N ALA A 65 6.91 -3.30 8.58
CA ALA A 65 6.29 -3.40 9.90
C ALA A 65 7.13 -2.72 11.00
N VAL A 66 8.46 -2.88 10.98
CA VAL A 66 9.37 -2.17 11.89
C VAL A 66 9.27 -0.66 11.67
N ALA A 67 9.25 -0.18 10.43
CA ALA A 67 9.07 1.24 10.13
C ALA A 67 7.72 1.76 10.71
N GLY A 68 6.64 1.01 10.53
CA GLY A 68 5.35 1.35 11.12
C GLY A 68 5.34 1.35 12.65
N ILE A 69 6.05 0.41 13.30
CA ILE A 69 6.26 0.40 14.76
C ILE A 69 6.98 1.67 15.19
N CYS A 70 8.04 2.08 14.50
CA CYS A 70 8.78 3.31 14.82
C CYS A 70 7.87 4.54 14.70
N THR A 71 7.08 4.67 13.64
CA THR A 71 6.09 5.74 13.50
C THR A 71 5.10 5.74 14.66
N GLY A 72 4.57 4.57 15.00
CA GLY A 72 3.65 4.40 16.12
C GLY A 72 4.27 4.76 17.48
N LEU A 73 5.53 4.40 17.71
CA LEU A 73 6.27 4.76 18.93
C LEU A 73 6.47 6.28 19.02
N ILE A 74 6.84 6.95 17.93
CA ILE A 74 6.98 8.41 17.88
C ILE A 74 5.64 9.07 18.22
N HIS A 75 4.53 8.57 17.65
CA HIS A 75 3.20 9.11 17.94
C HIS A 75 2.78 8.86 19.40
N VAL A 76 2.86 7.61 19.86
CA VAL A 76 2.30 7.18 21.16
C VAL A 76 3.20 7.55 22.33
N LYS A 77 4.51 7.26 22.24
CA LYS A 77 5.45 7.46 23.34
C LYS A 77 5.98 8.90 23.42
N CYS A 78 6.36 9.46 22.26
CA CYS A 78 6.83 10.85 22.20
C CYS A 78 5.68 11.87 22.12
N LYS A 79 4.41 11.41 22.00
CA LYS A 79 3.20 12.27 21.93
C LYS A 79 3.23 13.26 20.75
N VAL A 80 3.92 12.90 19.69
CA VAL A 80 3.98 13.68 18.44
C VAL A 80 2.65 13.49 17.70
N ARG A 81 2.15 14.53 17.04
CA ARG A 81 0.94 14.43 16.22
C ARG A 81 1.14 13.41 15.10
N ASP A 82 0.08 12.72 14.75
CA ASP A 82 0.03 11.66 13.72
C ASP A 82 0.72 12.06 12.42
N LEU A 83 0.30 13.15 11.79
CA LEU A 83 0.90 13.66 10.54
C LEU A 83 2.40 13.94 10.69
N LEU A 84 2.83 14.56 11.80
CA LEU A 84 4.23 14.89 12.03
C LEU A 84 5.09 13.64 12.26
N SER A 85 4.57 12.63 12.95
CA SER A 85 5.28 11.36 13.14
C SER A 85 5.54 10.66 11.81
N GLY A 86 4.56 10.69 10.88
CA GLY A 86 4.71 10.17 9.53
C GLY A 86 5.76 10.93 8.72
N ILE A 87 5.79 12.26 8.77
CA ILE A 87 6.78 13.09 8.07
C ILE A 87 8.20 12.80 8.60
N ILE A 88 8.39 12.74 9.92
CA ILE A 88 9.68 12.44 10.53
C ILE A 88 10.18 11.08 10.04
N MET A 89 9.31 10.07 10.06
CA MET A 89 9.71 8.72 9.66
C MET A 89 9.95 8.62 8.15
N MET A 90 9.13 9.28 7.33
CA MET A 90 9.34 9.35 5.88
C MET A 90 10.72 9.93 5.53
N THR A 91 11.12 11.02 6.17
CA THR A 91 12.43 11.65 5.94
C THR A 91 13.59 10.78 6.43
N ALA A 92 13.44 10.10 7.57
CA ALA A 92 14.42 9.14 8.07
C ALA A 92 14.58 7.95 7.11
N LEU A 93 13.47 7.40 6.62
CA LEU A 93 13.46 6.29 5.68
C LEU A 93 14.13 6.63 4.35
N TRP A 94 14.06 7.88 3.88
CA TRP A 94 14.79 8.29 2.68
C TRP A 94 16.28 7.96 2.78
N THR A 95 16.92 8.34 3.87
CA THR A 95 18.34 8.04 4.11
C THR A 95 18.59 6.55 4.33
N ILE A 96 17.74 5.88 5.11
CA ILE A 96 17.84 4.44 5.36
C ILE A 96 17.76 3.65 4.04
N ASN A 97 16.84 4.01 3.15
CA ASN A 97 16.67 3.37 1.85
C ASN A 97 17.93 3.53 0.97
N LEU A 98 18.56 4.72 0.98
CA LEU A 98 19.81 4.94 0.27
C LEU A 98 20.95 4.08 0.83
N TYR A 99 21.06 3.95 2.15
CA TYR A 99 22.08 3.09 2.77
C TYR A 99 21.87 1.61 2.44
N ILE A 100 20.61 1.14 2.44
CA ILE A 100 20.28 -0.26 2.12
C ILE A 100 20.57 -0.56 0.65
N ALA A 101 20.15 0.31 -0.27
CA ALA A 101 20.30 0.11 -1.71
C ALA A 101 21.73 0.43 -2.20
N GLY A 102 22.48 1.27 -1.47
CA GLY A 102 23.82 1.73 -1.82
C GLY A 102 23.86 2.88 -2.84
N THR A 103 22.83 2.99 -3.70
CA THR A 103 22.69 4.05 -4.72
C THR A 103 21.23 4.46 -4.86
N ALA A 104 21.00 5.65 -5.43
CA ALA A 104 19.62 6.15 -5.65
C ALA A 104 18.83 5.37 -6.70
N ASN A 105 19.52 4.66 -7.59
CA ASN A 105 18.92 3.83 -8.63
C ASN A 105 19.72 2.52 -8.78
N VAL A 106 19.03 1.38 -8.66
CA VAL A 106 19.63 0.04 -8.80
C VAL A 106 18.87 -0.73 -9.87
N PRO A 107 19.48 -1.02 -11.04
CA PRO A 107 18.86 -1.86 -12.07
C PRO A 107 18.87 -3.33 -11.65
N LEU A 108 17.74 -4.01 -11.86
CA LEU A 108 17.54 -5.42 -11.51
C LEU A 108 17.30 -6.32 -12.74
N PHE A 109 17.65 -5.84 -13.94
CA PHE A 109 17.35 -6.54 -15.20
C PHE A 109 17.97 -7.94 -15.31
N SER A 110 19.15 -8.14 -14.71
CA SER A 110 19.88 -9.41 -14.73
C SER A 110 19.49 -10.36 -13.59
N GLN A 111 18.69 -9.89 -12.62
CA GLN A 111 18.34 -10.67 -11.44
C GLN A 111 17.09 -11.53 -11.66
N LYS A 112 17.07 -12.73 -11.02
CA LYS A 112 15.86 -13.55 -10.95
C LYS A 112 14.83 -12.85 -10.08
N THR A 113 13.58 -12.80 -10.54
CA THR A 113 12.45 -12.20 -9.84
C THR A 113 11.37 -13.24 -9.61
N ILE A 114 10.34 -12.92 -8.81
CA ILE A 114 9.17 -13.80 -8.64
C ILE A 114 8.42 -14.04 -9.96
N PHE A 115 8.60 -13.15 -10.95
CA PHE A 115 7.93 -13.22 -12.24
C PHE A 115 8.75 -13.98 -13.29
N LYS A 116 10.08 -14.06 -13.11
CA LYS A 116 10.98 -14.76 -14.01
C LYS A 116 11.95 -15.60 -13.20
N ASN A 117 11.59 -16.86 -13.00
CA ASN A 117 12.33 -17.82 -12.19
C ASN A 117 12.12 -19.22 -12.74
N ASP A 118 13.12 -20.08 -12.59
CA ASP A 118 13.11 -21.49 -13.05
C ASP A 118 11.91 -22.30 -12.51
N LEU A 119 11.31 -21.88 -11.40
CA LEU A 119 10.09 -22.47 -10.85
C LEU A 119 8.84 -22.10 -11.67
N MET A 120 8.77 -20.85 -12.16
CA MET A 120 7.63 -20.36 -12.95
C MET A 120 7.63 -20.98 -14.35
N ASP A 121 8.80 -21.15 -14.95
CA ASP A 121 8.96 -21.80 -16.27
C ASP A 121 8.50 -23.27 -16.24
N LYS A 122 8.48 -23.91 -15.05
CA LYS A 122 8.00 -25.29 -14.86
C LYS A 122 6.51 -25.39 -14.55
N ILE A 123 5.92 -24.36 -13.92
CA ILE A 123 4.54 -24.40 -13.39
C ILE A 123 3.54 -23.82 -14.40
N ILE A 124 3.96 -22.81 -15.17
CA ILE A 124 3.06 -22.09 -16.07
C ILE A 124 3.10 -22.72 -17.46
N PRO A 125 1.95 -23.21 -17.99
CA PRO A 125 1.85 -23.67 -19.38
C PRO A 125 2.19 -22.55 -20.37
N ASP A 126 2.81 -22.88 -21.50
CA ASP A 126 3.22 -21.93 -22.54
C ASP A 126 2.12 -20.98 -23.00
N ALA A 127 0.87 -21.43 -23.00
CA ALA A 127 -0.30 -20.63 -23.35
C ALA A 127 -0.59 -19.47 -22.34
N LEU A 128 -0.14 -19.59 -21.10
CA LEU A 128 -0.39 -18.60 -20.03
C LEU A 128 0.83 -17.70 -19.74
N VAL A 129 1.95 -17.93 -20.38
CA VAL A 129 3.18 -17.12 -20.20
C VAL A 129 2.93 -15.63 -20.38
N PRO A 130 2.15 -15.12 -21.36
CA PRO A 130 1.86 -13.69 -21.49
C PRO A 130 1.10 -13.07 -20.30
N TYR A 131 0.38 -13.90 -19.54
CA TYR A 131 -0.44 -13.47 -18.39
C TYR A 131 0.17 -13.83 -17.03
N SER A 132 1.35 -14.46 -17.03
CA SER A 132 2.00 -14.99 -15.83
C SER A 132 2.19 -13.92 -14.75
N THR A 133 2.71 -12.76 -15.12
CA THR A 133 2.93 -11.62 -14.20
C THR A 133 1.62 -11.17 -13.56
N LEU A 134 0.57 -10.99 -14.36
CA LEU A 134 -0.74 -10.57 -13.86
C LEU A 134 -1.36 -11.60 -12.90
N ILE A 135 -1.24 -12.89 -13.22
CA ILE A 135 -1.76 -13.98 -12.37
C ILE A 135 -1.02 -14.01 -11.03
N ILE A 136 0.30 -13.89 -11.03
CA ILE A 136 1.12 -13.90 -9.80
C ILE A 136 0.74 -12.71 -8.91
N ILE A 137 0.64 -11.50 -9.48
CA ILE A 137 0.27 -10.31 -8.72
C ILE A 137 -1.16 -10.43 -8.18
N LEU A 138 -2.10 -10.96 -8.98
CA LEU A 138 -3.48 -11.18 -8.56
C LEU A 138 -3.54 -12.16 -7.38
N VAL A 139 -2.84 -13.29 -7.46
CA VAL A 139 -2.78 -14.28 -6.38
C VAL A 139 -2.21 -13.65 -5.12
N LEU A 140 -1.11 -12.87 -5.24
CA LEU A 140 -0.50 -12.19 -4.11
C LEU A 140 -1.45 -11.15 -3.49
N ALA A 141 -2.12 -10.34 -4.30
CA ALA A 141 -3.11 -9.37 -3.84
C ALA A 141 -4.30 -10.04 -3.12
N VAL A 142 -4.76 -11.18 -3.63
CA VAL A 142 -5.83 -11.97 -3.00
C VAL A 142 -5.34 -12.57 -1.68
N ILE A 143 -4.11 -13.08 -1.61
CA ILE A 143 -3.51 -13.58 -0.36
C ILE A 143 -3.43 -12.47 0.68
N CYS A 144 -2.89 -11.31 0.33
CA CYS A 144 -2.80 -10.15 1.23
C CYS A 144 -4.20 -9.72 1.72
N LYS A 145 -5.18 -9.68 0.82
CA LYS A 145 -6.58 -9.37 1.14
C LYS A 145 -7.19 -10.39 2.10
N VAL A 146 -7.01 -11.67 1.85
CA VAL A 146 -7.56 -12.73 2.71
C VAL A 146 -6.92 -12.69 4.08
N LEU A 147 -5.59 -12.54 4.17
CA LEU A 147 -4.88 -12.41 5.44
C LEU A 147 -5.35 -11.18 6.23
N LEU A 148 -5.54 -10.05 5.55
CA LEU A 148 -6.07 -8.85 6.18
C LEU A 148 -7.52 -9.05 6.67
N ASP A 149 -8.39 -9.68 5.88
CA ASP A 149 -9.76 -9.98 6.28
C ASP A 149 -9.80 -10.92 7.50
N LEU A 150 -8.95 -11.94 7.53
CA LEU A 150 -8.83 -12.84 8.67
C LEU A 150 -8.37 -12.08 9.91
N TYR A 151 -7.33 -11.23 9.78
CA TYR A 151 -6.85 -10.41 10.88
C TYR A 151 -7.94 -9.47 11.41
N LEU A 152 -8.68 -8.78 10.54
CA LEU A 152 -9.75 -7.86 10.92
C LEU A 152 -10.93 -8.56 11.61
N ASN A 153 -11.08 -9.87 11.47
CA ASN A 153 -12.08 -10.68 12.17
C ASN A 153 -11.56 -11.25 13.51
N THR A 154 -10.30 -10.98 13.89
CA THR A 154 -9.76 -11.33 15.21
C THR A 154 -10.14 -10.30 16.28
N LYS A 155 -9.96 -10.68 17.56
CA LYS A 155 -10.15 -9.74 18.68
C LYS A 155 -9.31 -8.47 18.53
N SER A 156 -8.07 -8.60 18.03
CA SER A 156 -7.19 -7.47 17.77
C SER A 156 -7.73 -6.56 16.65
N GLY A 157 -8.27 -7.14 15.59
CA GLY A 157 -8.88 -6.38 14.49
C GLY A 157 -10.14 -5.64 14.91
N PHE A 158 -10.97 -6.22 15.79
CA PHE A 158 -12.12 -5.52 16.39
C PHE A 158 -11.67 -4.34 17.26
N LEU A 159 -10.65 -4.52 18.09
CA LEU A 159 -10.07 -3.43 18.89
C LEU A 159 -9.50 -2.31 18.00
N LEU A 160 -8.87 -2.67 16.89
CA LEU A 160 -8.32 -1.70 15.93
C LEU A 160 -9.43 -0.79 15.36
N ARG A 161 -10.57 -1.37 14.97
CA ARG A 161 -11.74 -0.60 14.51
C ARG A 161 -12.33 0.27 15.62
N ALA A 162 -12.44 -0.30 16.84
CA ALA A 162 -12.96 0.44 17.99
C ALA A 162 -12.10 1.66 18.35
N VAL A 163 -10.77 1.56 18.23
CA VAL A 163 -9.85 2.70 18.47
C VAL A 163 -10.07 3.82 17.46
N GLY A 164 -10.33 3.50 16.21
CA GLY A 164 -10.59 4.51 15.16
C GLY A 164 -11.96 5.16 15.29
N ASP A 165 -12.98 4.39 15.71
CA ASP A 165 -14.36 4.92 15.85
C ASP A 165 -14.55 5.70 17.14
N ASN A 166 -14.00 5.23 18.28
CA ASN A 166 -14.13 5.88 19.57
C ASN A 166 -13.01 5.48 20.55
N ASP A 167 -12.03 6.33 20.68
CA ASP A 167 -10.87 6.18 21.58
C ASP A 167 -11.29 5.98 23.07
N VAL A 168 -12.36 6.65 23.49
CA VAL A 168 -12.82 6.64 24.91
C VAL A 168 -13.37 5.26 25.28
N LEU A 169 -14.07 4.61 24.36
CA LEU A 169 -14.66 3.29 24.58
C LEU A 169 -13.56 2.23 24.80
N VAL A 170 -12.44 2.33 24.08
CA VAL A 170 -11.33 1.37 24.23
C VAL A 170 -10.62 1.53 25.56
N VAL A 171 -10.45 2.77 26.03
CA VAL A 171 -9.86 3.06 27.35
C VAL A 171 -10.76 2.53 28.48
N SER A 172 -12.08 2.62 28.35
CA SER A 172 -13.03 2.09 29.35
C SER A 172 -12.97 0.56 29.46
N LEU A 173 -12.50 -0.13 28.40
CA LEU A 173 -12.26 -1.59 28.41
C LEU A 173 -10.88 -1.97 28.96
N ALA A 174 -10.17 -1.05 29.63
CA ALA A 174 -8.83 -1.21 30.19
C ALA A 174 -7.79 -1.72 29.15
N LYS A 175 -7.95 -1.36 27.87
CA LYS A 175 -6.99 -1.66 26.81
C LYS A 175 -6.16 -0.43 26.47
N ASP A 176 -4.84 -0.68 26.27
CA ASP A 176 -3.93 0.37 25.84
C ASP A 176 -4.14 0.68 24.36
N LYS A 177 -4.81 1.82 24.09
CA LYS A 177 -5.04 2.29 22.72
C LYS A 177 -3.75 2.55 21.95
N GLY A 178 -2.66 2.90 22.63
CA GLY A 178 -1.37 3.16 22.01
C GLY A 178 -0.81 1.92 21.34
N ASN A 179 -0.78 0.79 22.04
CA ASN A 179 -0.28 -0.47 21.50
C ASN A 179 -1.12 -0.97 20.31
N ILE A 180 -2.42 -0.71 20.30
CA ILE A 180 -3.30 -1.06 19.20
C ILE A 180 -2.99 -0.19 17.96
N LYS A 181 -2.77 1.11 18.14
CA LYS A 181 -2.36 2.02 17.06
C LYS A 181 -1.00 1.59 16.47
N ILE A 182 -0.02 1.29 17.30
CA ILE A 182 1.31 0.79 16.87
C ILE A 182 1.16 -0.46 16.02
N LEU A 183 0.35 -1.42 16.44
CA LEU A 183 0.13 -2.66 15.69
C LEU A 183 -0.54 -2.40 14.33
N GLY A 184 -1.53 -1.51 14.27
CA GLY A 184 -2.18 -1.14 13.03
C GLY A 184 -1.23 -0.47 12.05
N LEU A 185 -0.37 0.44 12.53
CA LEU A 185 0.67 1.09 11.73
C LEU A 185 1.73 0.08 11.24
N ALA A 186 2.08 -0.90 12.07
CA ALA A 186 3.00 -1.97 11.70
C ALA A 186 2.46 -2.81 10.53
N ILE A 187 1.22 -3.28 10.61
CA ILE A 187 0.60 -4.09 9.56
C ILE A 187 0.43 -3.27 8.27
N SER A 188 0.01 -2.01 8.40
CA SER A 188 -0.15 -1.10 7.27
C SER A 188 1.16 -0.91 6.50
N ASN A 189 2.21 -0.46 7.20
CA ASN A 189 3.51 -0.21 6.57
C ASN A 189 4.19 -1.50 6.10
N GLY A 190 3.90 -2.65 6.72
CA GLY A 190 4.31 -3.96 6.23
C GLY A 190 3.71 -4.28 4.86
N LEU A 191 2.40 -4.06 4.67
CA LEU A 191 1.73 -4.25 3.38
C LEU A 191 2.24 -3.26 2.33
N VAL A 192 2.50 -2.02 2.73
CA VAL A 192 3.06 -0.99 1.83
C VAL A 192 4.45 -1.37 1.35
N ALA A 193 5.34 -1.82 2.24
CA ALA A 193 6.68 -2.26 1.87
C ALA A 193 6.64 -3.53 1.01
N LEU A 194 5.72 -4.45 1.30
CA LEU A 194 5.46 -5.61 0.44
C LEU A 194 5.07 -5.19 -0.98
N ALA A 195 4.18 -4.19 -1.11
CA ALA A 195 3.80 -3.65 -2.41
C ALA A 195 5.00 -3.03 -3.15
N GLY A 196 5.88 -2.31 -2.43
CA GLY A 196 7.13 -1.76 -2.96
C GLY A 196 8.10 -2.84 -3.45
N CYS A 197 8.22 -3.95 -2.70
CA CYS A 197 9.00 -5.12 -3.08
C CYS A 197 8.49 -5.73 -4.41
N VAL A 198 7.19 -5.94 -4.53
CA VAL A 198 6.56 -6.49 -5.75
C VAL A 198 6.74 -5.54 -6.93
N PHE A 199 6.58 -4.23 -6.69
CA PHE A 199 6.75 -3.18 -7.70
C PHE A 199 8.18 -3.14 -8.24
N ALA A 200 9.20 -3.20 -7.37
CA ALA A 200 10.60 -3.22 -7.78
C ALA A 200 10.96 -4.46 -8.60
N GLN A 201 10.37 -5.62 -8.28
CA GLN A 201 10.56 -6.85 -9.03
C GLN A 201 9.85 -6.85 -10.39
N GLU A 202 8.69 -6.19 -10.48
CA GLU A 202 7.93 -6.03 -11.73
C GLU A 202 8.60 -5.04 -12.68
N GLU A 203 8.95 -3.84 -12.19
CA GLU A 203 9.64 -2.80 -12.99
C GLU A 203 11.12 -3.11 -13.22
N ARG A 204 11.69 -4.06 -12.46
CA ARG A 204 13.12 -4.45 -12.49
C ARG A 204 14.06 -3.29 -12.23
N VAL A 205 13.66 -2.38 -11.38
CA VAL A 205 14.46 -1.23 -10.98
C VAL A 205 14.05 -0.81 -9.57
N PHE A 206 15.02 -0.38 -8.79
CA PHE A 206 14.82 0.43 -7.60
C PHE A 206 15.17 1.87 -7.93
N GLU A 207 14.31 2.79 -7.57
CA GLU A 207 14.55 4.23 -7.61
C GLU A 207 14.05 4.85 -6.30
N ILE A 208 14.87 5.67 -5.66
CA ILE A 208 14.56 6.25 -4.34
C ILE A 208 13.26 7.09 -4.37
N SER A 209 12.95 7.72 -5.50
CA SER A 209 11.78 8.59 -5.67
C SER A 209 10.48 7.85 -5.96
N MET A 210 10.49 6.51 -6.11
CA MET A 210 9.32 5.71 -6.49
C MET A 210 8.16 5.77 -5.48
N GLY A 211 8.47 6.10 -4.21
CA GLY A 211 7.47 6.27 -3.15
C GLY A 211 6.78 7.63 -3.15
N THR A 212 7.31 8.61 -3.88
CA THR A 212 6.78 9.97 -3.84
C THR A 212 5.36 10.03 -4.40
N GLY A 213 4.37 10.33 -3.54
CA GLY A 213 2.96 10.37 -3.88
C GLY A 213 2.26 9.01 -3.84
N ALA A 214 2.91 7.96 -3.32
CA ALA A 214 2.29 6.64 -3.14
C ALA A 214 1.07 6.72 -2.20
N MET A 215 1.16 7.53 -1.15
CA MET A 215 0.04 7.81 -0.25
C MET A 215 -1.16 8.40 -1.01
N VAL A 216 -0.95 9.36 -1.90
CA VAL A 216 -2.03 9.99 -2.69
C VAL A 216 -2.74 8.96 -3.57
N ILE A 217 -1.97 8.10 -4.25
CA ILE A 217 -2.50 7.02 -5.10
C ILE A 217 -3.32 6.04 -4.25
N GLY A 218 -2.81 5.66 -3.11
CA GLY A 218 -3.50 4.74 -2.21
C GLY A 218 -4.76 5.32 -1.58
N LEU A 219 -4.72 6.57 -1.11
CA LEU A 219 -5.90 7.28 -0.61
C LEU A 219 -6.99 7.40 -1.68
N ALA A 220 -6.63 7.80 -2.90
CA ALA A 220 -7.56 7.85 -4.02
C ALA A 220 -8.22 6.48 -4.25
N SER A 221 -7.43 5.42 -4.23
CA SER A 221 -7.90 4.04 -4.41
C SER A 221 -8.89 3.62 -3.30
N VAL A 222 -8.57 3.94 -2.04
CA VAL A 222 -9.45 3.66 -0.89
C VAL A 222 -10.75 4.46 -1.00
N ILE A 223 -10.68 5.76 -1.32
CA ILE A 223 -11.86 6.63 -1.42
C ILE A 223 -12.76 6.19 -2.57
N ILE A 224 -12.19 5.89 -3.76
CA ILE A 224 -12.95 5.38 -4.91
C ILE A 224 -13.65 4.08 -4.55
N GLY A 225 -12.90 3.12 -4.01
CA GLY A 225 -13.43 1.81 -3.63
C GLY A 225 -14.59 1.93 -2.62
N THR A 226 -14.35 2.64 -1.53
CA THR A 226 -15.36 2.79 -0.48
C THR A 226 -16.57 3.66 -0.88
N SER A 227 -16.39 4.62 -1.80
CA SER A 227 -17.48 5.50 -2.26
C SER A 227 -18.37 4.84 -3.31
N ILE A 228 -17.79 4.09 -4.26
CA ILE A 228 -18.55 3.43 -5.33
C ILE A 228 -19.35 2.26 -4.78
N PHE A 229 -18.73 1.44 -3.93
CA PHE A 229 -19.32 0.19 -3.45
C PHE A 229 -20.04 0.33 -2.10
N ARG A 230 -20.25 1.56 -1.59
CA ARG A 230 -20.92 1.82 -0.31
C ARG A 230 -22.30 1.18 -0.17
N LYS A 231 -23.07 1.08 -1.27
CA LYS A 231 -24.43 0.49 -1.27
C LYS A 231 -24.45 -1.03 -1.38
N LEU A 232 -23.33 -1.65 -1.73
CA LEU A 232 -23.21 -3.08 -1.91
C LEU A 232 -22.77 -3.75 -0.60
N THR A 233 -23.71 -4.06 0.26
CA THR A 233 -23.47 -4.72 1.56
C THR A 233 -22.85 -6.12 1.43
N LEU A 234 -22.96 -6.73 0.25
CA LEU A 234 -22.40 -8.07 -0.06
C LEU A 234 -20.87 -8.05 -0.23
N LEU A 235 -20.27 -6.90 -0.62
CA LEU A 235 -18.84 -6.78 -0.87
C LEU A 235 -18.11 -6.31 0.38
N ARG A 236 -17.10 -7.07 0.81
CA ARG A 236 -16.21 -6.62 1.89
C ARG A 236 -15.45 -5.37 1.45
N THR A 237 -15.26 -4.44 2.37
CA THR A 237 -14.57 -3.16 2.10
C THR A 237 -13.17 -3.34 1.51
N THR A 238 -12.44 -4.37 1.94
CA THR A 238 -11.11 -4.73 1.40
C THR A 238 -11.16 -5.09 -0.09
N THR A 239 -12.21 -5.81 -0.53
CA THR A 239 -12.43 -6.09 -1.96
C THR A 239 -12.75 -4.82 -2.73
N ALA A 240 -13.57 -3.94 -2.16
CA ALA A 240 -13.88 -2.64 -2.76
C ALA A 240 -12.64 -1.78 -2.95
N VAL A 241 -11.70 -1.80 -1.99
CA VAL A 241 -10.42 -1.08 -2.07
C VAL A 241 -9.54 -1.62 -3.21
N LEU A 242 -9.43 -2.94 -3.37
CA LEU A 242 -8.69 -3.53 -4.49
C LEU A 242 -9.29 -3.15 -5.85
N ILE A 243 -10.61 -3.20 -5.98
CA ILE A 243 -11.27 -2.77 -7.22
C ILE A 243 -11.08 -1.26 -7.43
N GLY A 244 -11.12 -0.46 -6.35
CA GLY A 244 -10.88 0.98 -6.38
C GLY A 244 -9.49 1.34 -6.92
N SER A 245 -8.46 0.56 -6.58
CA SER A 245 -7.10 0.78 -7.10
C SER A 245 -6.99 0.49 -8.60
N ILE A 246 -7.67 -0.55 -9.08
CA ILE A 246 -7.72 -0.88 -10.51
C ILE A 246 -8.45 0.23 -11.28
N ILE A 247 -9.59 0.71 -10.76
CA ILE A 247 -10.34 1.82 -11.36
C ILE A 247 -9.49 3.09 -11.39
N TYR A 248 -8.83 3.45 -10.28
CA TYR A 248 -7.97 4.63 -10.22
C TYR A 248 -6.85 4.57 -11.27
N LYS A 249 -6.13 3.44 -11.36
CA LYS A 249 -5.07 3.25 -12.35
C LYS A 249 -5.60 3.25 -13.79
N ALA A 250 -6.80 2.74 -14.01
CA ALA A 250 -7.46 2.84 -15.32
C ALA A 250 -7.77 4.31 -15.68
N CYS A 251 -8.27 5.12 -14.74
CA CYS A 251 -8.51 6.55 -14.94
C CYS A 251 -7.20 7.29 -15.24
N VAL A 252 -6.14 7.04 -14.48
CA VAL A 252 -4.80 7.61 -14.73
C VAL A 252 -4.30 7.20 -16.12
N ALA A 253 -4.49 5.94 -16.50
CA ALA A 253 -4.07 5.41 -17.80
C ALA A 253 -4.78 6.08 -18.98
N ILE A 254 -6.07 6.36 -18.84
CA ILE A 254 -6.87 7.06 -19.87
C ILE A 254 -6.43 8.53 -19.95
N ALA A 255 -6.24 9.18 -18.81
CA ALA A 255 -5.79 10.57 -18.77
C ALA A 255 -4.41 10.74 -19.44
N LEU A 256 -3.44 9.86 -19.10
CA LEU A 256 -2.09 9.89 -19.69
C LEU A 256 -2.04 9.54 -21.20
N ARG A 257 -3.13 9.06 -21.78
CA ARG A 257 -3.19 8.87 -23.24
C ARG A 257 -3.16 10.19 -23.99
N ASN A 258 -3.65 11.27 -23.35
CA ASN A 258 -3.81 12.60 -23.95
C ASN A 258 -2.78 13.61 -23.43
N PHE A 259 -1.94 13.23 -22.46
CA PHE A 259 -0.94 14.10 -21.84
C PHE A 259 0.46 13.48 -21.90
N ASP A 260 1.48 14.32 -21.90
CA ASP A 260 2.87 13.90 -21.84
C ASP A 260 3.20 13.19 -20.50
N PRO A 261 4.11 12.21 -20.49
CA PRO A 261 4.56 11.51 -19.27
C PRO A 261 5.04 12.44 -18.16
N GLN A 262 5.58 13.62 -18.50
CA GLN A 262 6.01 14.65 -17.56
C GLN A 262 4.86 15.22 -16.72
N ALA A 263 3.64 15.23 -17.27
CA ALA A 263 2.44 15.68 -16.58
C ALA A 263 1.84 14.66 -15.58
N MET A 264 2.46 13.49 -15.42
CA MET A 264 1.91 12.39 -14.62
C MET A 264 1.57 12.81 -13.19
N LYS A 265 2.45 13.56 -12.51
CA LYS A 265 2.21 14.03 -11.13
C LYS A 265 1.04 15.01 -11.05
N LEU A 266 0.93 15.92 -12.02
CA LEU A 266 -0.18 16.88 -12.11
C LEU A 266 -1.51 16.14 -12.37
N VAL A 267 -1.53 15.21 -13.31
CA VAL A 267 -2.72 14.42 -13.64
C VAL A 267 -3.20 13.60 -12.42
N THR A 268 -2.29 12.97 -11.70
CA THR A 268 -2.65 12.22 -10.47
C THR A 268 -3.20 13.13 -9.38
N ALA A 269 -2.65 14.33 -9.20
CA ALA A 269 -3.12 15.31 -8.23
C ALA A 269 -4.53 15.83 -8.57
N VAL A 270 -4.77 16.16 -9.83
CA VAL A 270 -6.09 16.63 -10.31
C VAL A 270 -7.13 15.52 -10.19
N LEU A 271 -6.80 14.29 -10.57
CA LEU A 271 -7.69 13.15 -10.41
C LEU A 271 -8.04 12.91 -8.94
N PHE A 272 -7.05 13.01 -8.03
CA PHE A 272 -7.29 12.88 -6.62
C PHE A 272 -8.23 13.96 -6.09
N LEU A 273 -8.05 15.21 -6.50
CA LEU A 273 -8.93 16.33 -6.15
C LEU A 273 -10.37 16.07 -6.61
N ILE A 274 -10.56 15.63 -7.85
CA ILE A 274 -11.89 15.29 -8.39
C ILE A 274 -12.55 14.20 -7.57
N VAL A 275 -11.81 13.15 -7.24
CA VAL A 275 -12.30 12.03 -6.40
C VAL A 275 -12.72 12.51 -5.02
N LEU A 276 -11.94 13.40 -4.39
CA LEU A 276 -12.28 13.99 -3.10
C LEU A 276 -13.57 14.81 -3.17
N ILE A 277 -13.71 15.69 -4.15
CA ILE A 277 -14.91 16.54 -4.32
C ILE A 277 -16.15 15.67 -4.48
N ILE A 278 -16.10 14.67 -5.38
CA ILE A 278 -17.24 13.76 -5.61
C ILE A 278 -17.58 12.97 -4.33
N SER A 279 -16.58 12.54 -3.56
CA SER A 279 -16.78 11.83 -2.31
C SER A 279 -17.45 12.71 -1.23
N MET A 280 -17.04 13.99 -1.15
CA MET A 280 -17.60 14.95 -0.20
C MET A 280 -19.05 15.32 -0.54
N GLU A 281 -19.37 15.55 -1.81
CA GLU A 281 -20.74 15.84 -2.24
C GLU A 281 -21.70 14.67 -1.97
N ARG A 282 -21.24 13.44 -2.18
CA ARG A 282 -22.01 12.24 -1.86
C ARG A 282 -22.28 12.10 -0.36
N LYS A 283 -21.32 12.49 0.50
CA LYS A 283 -21.54 12.54 1.96
C LYS A 283 -22.61 13.58 2.36
N LYS A 284 -22.57 14.78 1.78
CA LYS A 284 -23.56 15.83 2.04
C LYS A 284 -24.97 15.38 1.67
N LYS A 285 -25.18 14.81 0.48
CA LYS A 285 -26.51 14.32 0.04
C LYS A 285 -27.08 13.22 0.91
N VAL A 286 -26.26 12.40 1.55
CA VAL A 286 -26.74 11.34 2.46
C VAL A 286 -27.16 11.92 3.80
N ASN A 287 -26.46 12.92 4.33
CA ASN A 287 -26.82 13.56 5.60
C ASN A 287 -28.02 14.51 5.47
N THR A 288 -28.37 14.96 4.26
CA THR A 288 -29.57 15.80 4.01
C THR A 288 -30.83 14.96 3.83
N ASN A 289 -30.69 13.67 3.53
CA ASN A 289 -31.80 12.73 3.31
C ASN A 289 -31.99 11.73 4.48
N ALA A 290 -31.26 11.89 5.59
CA ALA A 290 -31.39 11.15 6.84
C ALA A 290 -31.90 12.07 7.95
#